data_7735f6181898e7d4d0b3056b05b3cd08
#
_entry.id   7735f6181898e7d4d0b3056b05b3cd08
#
_cell.length_a   1.000
_cell.length_b   1.000
_cell.length_c   1.000
_cell.angle_alpha   90.00
_cell.angle_beta   90.00
_cell.angle_gamma   90.00
#
_symmetry.space_group_name_H-M   'P 1'
#
loop_
_entity.id
_entity.type
_entity.pdbx_description
1 polymer ?
#
loop_
_entity_poly.entity_id
_entity_poly.type
_entity_poly.pdbx_seq_one_letter_code
_entity_poly.pdbx_strand_id
1 'polypeptide(L)'
;MQWFPKLKLRDYLIFLGISIIYFVTRIYHLTSLPIFVDEAIYSRWAQIALHDASWRFISLTDGKQPLFVWVAMPFLHFIQDPLFATRSVSVLCGFLTILGLWYAGFLIKDKRTGYLAATLGLITPFLFFYDRFAVMESMLTAVGIWLFNISYLLAKSKRLDVALILGFTAGFAFLVKSSAQVFILLIPAAYLLLREDKSRFTRKNILKYLALLIVVYALAELINNIQRLSPWMYMITRKNGDFVISPLTMLKDHPYRIWQNFADSQRWLISYLTLPLYLFTIFGAYKMSKVVDKFLLVSVWFWIPLFALITTALLYRPRYLVFIVPYLLLYATFAFPAKTKHRLMMLTVLSIWPLRFIYQSYFTPLTMPLIQADQDYVSGWAAGNGVKEISDWLVKRAAVVGTDLDVYTESTFGLLPHGIELYTSERSKKLRLTGIYPVIDIPPLAVKQKSEENKETYFILNNTQLTSLPPNSEEILSYKKADDSYIRLYRIFP
;
A
#
# COMPACT_ATOMS: atom_id res chain seq x y z
N MET A 1 14.03 -25.22 20.72
CA MET A 1 14.35 -24.16 19.74
C MET A 1 13.98 -22.83 20.34
N GLN A 2 14.92 -21.89 20.47
CA GLN A 2 14.60 -20.53 20.90
C GLN A 2 14.00 -19.77 19.72
N TRP A 3 12.72 -19.45 19.79
CA TRP A 3 11.97 -18.73 18.76
C TRP A 3 12.40 -17.26 18.67
N PHE A 4 12.77 -16.70 19.80
CA PHE A 4 13.29 -15.35 19.88
C PHE A 4 14.68 -15.38 20.53
N PRO A 5 15.61 -14.52 20.12
CA PRO A 5 16.89 -14.41 20.78
C PRO A 5 16.71 -13.90 22.20
N LYS A 6 17.60 -14.31 23.11
CA LYS A 6 17.69 -13.64 24.43
C LYS A 6 18.05 -12.18 24.20
N LEU A 7 17.13 -11.27 24.49
CA LEU A 7 17.32 -9.83 24.36
C LEU A 7 17.98 -9.29 25.64
N LYS A 8 18.96 -8.39 25.47
CA LYS A 8 19.60 -7.61 26.53
C LYS A 8 19.00 -6.20 26.56
N LEU A 9 19.21 -5.43 27.62
CA LEU A 9 18.74 -4.03 27.69
C LEU A 9 19.12 -3.21 26.45
N ARG A 10 20.33 -3.39 25.94
CA ARG A 10 20.78 -2.71 24.71
C ARG A 10 19.90 -3.06 23.49
N ASP A 11 19.40 -4.28 23.40
CA ASP A 11 18.54 -4.70 22.28
C ASP A 11 17.18 -3.96 22.36
N TYR A 12 16.62 -3.81 23.56
CA TYR A 12 15.39 -3.04 23.78
C TYR A 12 15.58 -1.56 23.45
N LEU A 13 16.71 -0.96 23.84
CA LEU A 13 17.02 0.42 23.48
C LEU A 13 17.16 0.64 21.97
N ILE A 14 17.77 -0.31 21.25
CA ILE A 14 17.86 -0.26 19.77
C ILE A 14 16.47 -0.34 19.16
N PHE A 15 15.62 -1.26 19.62
CA PHE A 15 14.23 -1.38 19.16
C PHE A 15 13.44 -0.10 19.42
N LEU A 16 13.54 0.44 20.61
CA LEU A 16 12.88 1.71 20.97
C LEU A 16 13.33 2.83 20.04
N GLY A 17 14.65 2.96 19.80
CA GLY A 17 15.21 3.95 18.88
C GLY A 17 14.67 3.78 17.44
N ILE A 18 14.69 2.56 16.90
CA ILE A 18 14.13 2.27 15.57
C ILE A 18 12.63 2.61 15.53
N SER A 19 11.86 2.24 16.56
CA SER A 19 10.43 2.51 16.62
C SER A 19 10.14 4.02 16.68
N ILE A 20 10.84 4.76 17.51
CA ILE A 20 10.69 6.22 17.61
C ILE A 20 11.00 6.88 16.27
N ILE A 21 12.14 6.55 15.65
CA ILE A 21 12.52 7.12 14.34
C ILE A 21 11.50 6.73 13.27
N TYR A 22 11.01 5.49 13.30
CA TYR A 22 9.99 5.02 12.35
C TYR A 22 8.72 5.88 12.46
N PHE A 23 8.12 5.96 13.64
CA PHE A 23 6.87 6.69 13.84
C PHE A 23 7.03 8.19 13.61
N VAL A 24 8.11 8.79 14.11
CA VAL A 24 8.40 10.22 13.87
C VAL A 24 8.49 10.50 12.37
N THR A 25 9.25 9.70 11.62
CA THR A 25 9.41 9.94 10.18
C THR A 25 8.15 9.63 9.35
N ARG A 26 7.26 8.75 9.78
CA ARG A 26 6.03 8.44 9.01
C ARG A 26 4.85 9.30 9.39
N ILE A 27 4.73 9.69 10.68
CA ILE A 27 3.60 10.47 11.18
C ILE A 27 3.80 11.99 10.96
N TYR A 28 5.04 12.47 11.04
CA TYR A 28 5.32 13.89 10.83
C TYR A 28 4.84 14.35 9.45
N HIS A 29 4.00 15.37 9.41
CA HIS A 29 3.37 15.88 8.20
C HIS A 29 2.73 14.75 7.35
N LEU A 30 2.03 13.81 7.97
CA LEU A 30 1.45 12.64 7.28
C LEU A 30 0.47 13.03 6.16
N THR A 31 -0.21 14.15 6.29
CA THR A 31 -1.17 14.68 5.32
C THR A 31 -0.58 15.76 4.39
N SER A 32 0.74 15.96 4.36
CA SER A 32 1.39 16.95 3.47
C SER A 32 1.26 16.61 1.98
N LEU A 33 1.27 15.32 1.65
CA LEU A 33 0.99 14.85 0.30
C LEU A 33 -0.51 14.91 0.03
N PRO A 34 -0.94 15.33 -1.19
CA PRO A 34 -2.35 15.35 -1.57
C PRO A 34 -3.02 14.00 -1.36
N ILE A 35 -4.33 14.00 -1.16
CA ILE A 35 -5.09 12.74 -1.17
C ILE A 35 -5.05 12.12 -2.57
N PHE A 36 -4.72 10.84 -2.65
CA PHE A 36 -4.71 10.10 -3.91
C PHE A 36 -6.07 9.45 -4.17
N VAL A 37 -6.41 9.22 -5.43
CA VAL A 37 -7.73 8.68 -5.83
C VAL A 37 -8.13 7.42 -5.08
N ASP A 38 -7.22 6.43 -4.97
CA ASP A 38 -7.53 5.18 -4.25
C ASP A 38 -7.72 5.41 -2.75
N GLU A 39 -6.99 6.38 -2.15
CA GLU A 39 -7.19 6.76 -0.75
C GLU A 39 -8.55 7.38 -0.50
N ALA A 40 -9.01 8.25 -1.41
CA ALA A 40 -10.35 8.84 -1.33
C ALA A 40 -11.42 7.74 -1.31
N ILE A 41 -11.30 6.75 -2.21
CA ILE A 41 -12.21 5.61 -2.30
C ILE A 41 -12.16 4.77 -1.02
N TYR A 42 -10.96 4.30 -0.61
CA TYR A 42 -10.84 3.37 0.52
C TYR A 42 -11.20 4.01 1.85
N SER A 43 -10.83 5.29 2.03
CA SER A 43 -11.18 6.04 3.24
C SER A 43 -12.68 6.30 3.33
N ARG A 44 -13.33 6.64 2.21
CA ARG A 44 -14.78 6.82 2.16
C ARG A 44 -15.53 5.50 2.40
N TRP A 45 -15.06 4.40 1.82
CA TRP A 45 -15.63 3.08 2.10
C TRP A 45 -15.50 2.69 3.57
N ALA A 46 -14.37 2.97 4.21
CA ALA A 46 -14.19 2.70 5.62
C ALA A 46 -15.14 3.52 6.49
N GLN A 47 -15.40 4.78 6.11
CA GLN A 47 -16.37 5.66 6.77
C GLN A 47 -17.80 5.12 6.63
N ILE A 48 -18.21 4.73 5.41
CA ILE A 48 -19.52 4.12 5.16
C ILE A 48 -19.66 2.82 5.96
N ALA A 49 -18.66 1.92 5.90
CA ALA A 49 -18.68 0.65 6.61
C ALA A 49 -18.68 0.80 8.14
N LEU A 50 -18.14 1.90 8.68
CA LEU A 50 -18.16 2.22 10.10
C LEU A 50 -19.60 2.53 10.57
N HIS A 51 -20.35 3.31 9.80
CA HIS A 51 -21.68 3.80 10.17
C HIS A 51 -22.83 2.88 9.75
N ASP A 52 -22.61 2.05 8.71
CA ASP A 52 -23.63 1.13 8.21
C ASP A 52 -23.11 -0.30 8.12
N ALA A 53 -23.63 -1.17 9.00
CA ALA A 53 -23.22 -2.57 9.08
C ALA A 53 -23.55 -3.36 7.80
N SER A 54 -24.56 -2.97 7.02
CA SER A 54 -24.94 -3.62 5.76
C SER A 54 -23.86 -3.43 4.68
N TRP A 55 -23.03 -2.39 4.80
CA TRP A 55 -21.96 -2.04 3.89
C TRP A 55 -20.56 -2.45 4.37
N ARG A 56 -20.45 -3.39 5.32
CA ARG A 56 -19.14 -3.90 5.79
C ARG A 56 -18.26 -4.48 4.67
N PHE A 57 -18.86 -4.92 3.58
CA PHE A 57 -18.20 -5.48 2.41
C PHE A 57 -18.23 -4.53 1.19
N ILE A 58 -18.42 -3.22 1.40
CA ILE A 58 -18.54 -2.23 0.31
C ILE A 58 -17.38 -2.31 -0.70
N SER A 59 -16.16 -2.58 -0.25
CA SER A 59 -14.99 -2.68 -1.13
C SER A 59 -15.12 -3.79 -2.19
N LEU A 60 -15.91 -4.83 -1.90
CA LEU A 60 -16.16 -5.90 -2.87
C LEU A 60 -17.01 -5.44 -4.05
N THR A 61 -17.76 -4.34 -3.95
CA THR A 61 -18.52 -3.79 -5.09
C THR A 61 -17.61 -3.37 -6.25
N ASP A 62 -16.35 -3.00 -5.96
CA ASP A 62 -15.28 -2.76 -6.95
C ASP A 62 -14.20 -3.87 -6.94
N GLY A 63 -14.52 -5.05 -6.41
CA GLY A 63 -13.62 -6.21 -6.42
C GLY A 63 -12.38 -6.08 -5.55
N LYS A 64 -12.38 -5.17 -4.56
CA LYS A 64 -11.28 -5.00 -3.61
C LYS A 64 -11.57 -5.75 -2.31
N GLN A 65 -10.58 -6.47 -1.79
CA GLN A 65 -10.70 -7.23 -0.55
C GLN A 65 -10.92 -6.29 0.66
N PRO A 66 -11.64 -6.73 1.71
CA PRO A 66 -12.18 -5.83 2.71
C PRO A 66 -11.25 -5.48 3.88
N LEU A 67 -10.12 -6.18 4.09
CA LEU A 67 -9.36 -6.09 5.34
C LEU A 67 -8.82 -4.66 5.60
N PHE A 68 -8.33 -3.96 4.57
CA PHE A 68 -7.86 -2.58 4.76
C PHE A 68 -8.98 -1.67 5.26
N VAL A 69 -10.16 -1.76 4.65
CA VAL A 69 -11.36 -0.99 5.03
C VAL A 69 -11.76 -1.32 6.46
N TRP A 70 -11.77 -2.60 6.85
CA TRP A 70 -12.13 -3.00 8.21
C TRP A 70 -11.15 -2.52 9.26
N VAL A 71 -9.83 -2.60 8.98
CA VAL A 71 -8.80 -2.10 9.91
C VAL A 71 -8.84 -0.58 10.00
N ALA A 72 -9.27 0.14 8.96
CA ALA A 72 -9.39 1.60 8.98
C ALA A 72 -10.56 2.11 9.86
N MET A 73 -11.64 1.33 10.02
CA MET A 73 -12.80 1.75 10.83
C MET A 73 -12.45 2.18 12.26
N PRO A 74 -11.72 1.40 13.08
CA PRO A 74 -11.35 1.84 14.42
C PRO A 74 -10.49 3.12 14.42
N PHE A 75 -9.61 3.30 13.43
CA PHE A 75 -8.82 4.54 13.34
C PHE A 75 -9.72 5.75 13.06
N LEU A 76 -10.71 5.62 12.17
CA LEU A 76 -11.70 6.68 11.90
C LEU A 76 -12.56 6.98 13.12
N HIS A 77 -12.82 6.01 13.98
CA HIS A 77 -13.56 6.24 15.21
C HIS A 77 -12.81 7.12 16.22
N PHE A 78 -11.50 6.97 16.32
CA PHE A 78 -10.68 7.68 17.32
C PHE A 78 -9.97 8.93 16.79
N ILE A 79 -9.81 9.10 15.49
CA ILE A 79 -9.02 10.17 14.87
C ILE A 79 -9.92 11.04 14.01
N GLN A 80 -9.99 12.34 14.31
CA GLN A 80 -10.91 13.28 13.65
C GLN A 80 -10.60 13.53 12.17
N ASP A 81 -9.31 13.64 11.79
CA ASP A 81 -8.95 13.81 10.37
C ASP A 81 -9.01 12.44 9.66
N PRO A 82 -9.96 12.24 8.72
CA PRO A 82 -10.19 10.92 8.14
C PRO A 82 -9.02 10.43 7.26
N LEU A 83 -8.30 11.32 6.60
CA LEU A 83 -7.13 10.95 5.81
C LEU A 83 -5.97 10.56 6.71
N PHE A 84 -5.73 11.30 7.79
CA PHE A 84 -4.72 10.95 8.79
C PHE A 84 -5.04 9.60 9.43
N ALA A 85 -6.31 9.36 9.77
CA ALA A 85 -6.79 8.10 10.34
C ALA A 85 -6.45 6.90 9.44
N THR A 86 -6.83 6.97 8.17
CA THR A 86 -6.65 5.87 7.23
C THR A 86 -5.20 5.68 6.80
N ARG A 87 -4.41 6.74 6.66
CA ARG A 87 -2.95 6.67 6.45
C ARG A 87 -2.23 6.02 7.63
N SER A 88 -2.71 6.24 8.86
CA SER A 88 -2.14 5.62 10.06
C SER A 88 -2.20 4.09 10.05
N VAL A 89 -3.17 3.49 9.34
CA VAL A 89 -3.22 2.03 9.09
C VAL A 89 -2.00 1.57 8.31
N SER A 90 -1.65 2.27 7.22
CA SER A 90 -0.47 1.93 6.42
C SER A 90 0.83 2.16 7.19
N VAL A 91 0.90 3.22 8.01
CA VAL A 91 2.02 3.44 8.93
C VAL A 91 2.18 2.28 9.91
N LEU A 92 1.08 1.78 10.51
CA LEU A 92 1.15 0.62 11.40
C LEU A 92 1.61 -0.64 10.65
N CYS A 93 1.10 -0.88 9.45
CA CYS A 93 1.51 -2.02 8.62
C CYS A 93 2.98 -1.94 8.21
N GLY A 94 3.48 -0.76 7.85
CA GLY A 94 4.89 -0.55 7.58
C GLY A 94 5.78 -0.81 8.82
N PHE A 95 5.31 -0.44 10.02
CA PHE A 95 6.02 -0.79 11.26
C PHE A 95 6.09 -2.31 11.47
N LEU A 96 4.98 -3.03 11.20
CA LEU A 96 4.98 -4.49 11.22
C LEU A 96 5.95 -5.08 10.18
N THR A 97 6.14 -4.42 9.04
CA THR A 97 7.16 -4.79 8.04
C THR A 97 8.57 -4.63 8.60
N ILE A 98 8.87 -3.52 9.30
CA ILE A 98 10.19 -3.32 9.94
C ILE A 98 10.48 -4.39 11.00
N LEU A 99 9.49 -4.74 11.82
CA LEU A 99 9.62 -5.83 12.79
C LEU A 99 9.80 -7.18 12.10
N GLY A 100 9.05 -7.43 11.01
CA GLY A 100 9.17 -8.62 10.18
C GLY A 100 10.54 -8.75 9.53
N LEU A 101 11.11 -7.65 9.02
CA LEU A 101 12.47 -7.58 8.47
C LEU A 101 13.53 -7.89 9.53
N TRP A 102 13.40 -7.30 10.72
CA TRP A 102 14.30 -7.62 11.82
C TRP A 102 14.27 -9.10 12.13
N TYR A 103 13.08 -9.68 12.24
CA TYR A 103 12.92 -11.08 12.59
C TYR A 103 13.41 -12.02 11.48
N ALA A 104 13.15 -11.69 10.20
CA ALA A 104 13.68 -12.42 9.05
C ALA A 104 15.21 -12.45 9.04
N GLY A 105 15.84 -11.30 9.24
CA GLY A 105 17.30 -11.20 9.30
C GLY A 105 17.88 -12.02 10.48
N PHE A 106 17.20 -12.04 11.62
CA PHE A 106 17.57 -12.90 12.76
C PHE A 106 17.44 -14.38 12.42
N LEU A 107 16.34 -14.81 11.81
CA LEU A 107 16.12 -16.20 11.41
C LEU A 107 17.13 -16.69 10.37
N ILE A 108 17.52 -15.80 9.45
CA ILE A 108 18.47 -16.12 8.37
C ILE A 108 19.89 -16.21 8.90
N LYS A 109 20.30 -15.35 9.83
CA LYS A 109 21.68 -15.32 10.31
C LYS A 109 21.80 -15.01 11.80
N ASP A 110 21.58 -13.76 12.20
CA ASP A 110 21.79 -13.31 13.57
C ASP A 110 21.08 -11.97 13.86
N LYS A 111 21.08 -11.56 15.13
CA LYS A 111 20.48 -10.27 15.56
C LYS A 111 21.03 -9.05 14.80
N ARG A 112 22.32 -9.07 14.45
CA ARG A 112 22.98 -7.94 13.76
C ARG A 112 22.40 -7.79 12.35
N THR A 113 22.20 -8.90 11.68
CA THR A 113 21.55 -8.96 10.37
C THR A 113 20.12 -8.45 10.47
N GLY A 114 19.39 -8.83 11.53
CA GLY A 114 18.05 -8.32 11.80
C GLY A 114 18.03 -6.79 11.97
N TYR A 115 18.91 -6.22 12.80
CA TYR A 115 18.99 -4.77 12.97
C TYR A 115 19.36 -4.04 11.67
N LEU A 116 20.26 -4.60 10.87
CA LEU A 116 20.60 -4.03 9.57
C LEU A 116 19.40 -4.04 8.63
N ALA A 117 18.66 -5.15 8.54
CA ALA A 117 17.48 -5.27 7.69
C ALA A 117 16.41 -4.24 8.11
N ALA A 118 16.13 -4.12 9.40
CA ALA A 118 15.20 -3.13 9.94
C ALA A 118 15.64 -1.69 9.64
N THR A 119 16.93 -1.38 9.82
CA THR A 119 17.49 -0.03 9.53
C THR A 119 17.40 0.30 8.05
N LEU A 120 17.72 -0.65 7.16
CA LEU A 120 17.57 -0.47 5.72
C LEU A 120 16.11 -0.25 5.34
N GLY A 121 15.17 -1.00 5.93
CA GLY A 121 13.73 -0.79 5.74
C GLY A 121 13.27 0.59 6.22
N LEU A 122 13.81 1.05 7.36
CA LEU A 122 13.50 2.36 7.92
C LEU A 122 13.86 3.51 6.98
N ILE A 123 15.04 3.45 6.34
CA ILE A 123 15.56 4.53 5.49
C ILE A 123 15.15 4.40 4.02
N THR A 124 14.66 3.24 3.57
CA THR A 124 14.36 3.01 2.15
C THR A 124 13.19 3.88 1.68
N PRO A 125 13.37 4.77 0.68
CA PRO A 125 12.32 5.63 0.14
C PRO A 125 11.10 4.88 -0.33
N PHE A 126 11.27 3.69 -0.90
CA PHE A 126 10.18 2.87 -1.39
C PHE A 126 9.18 2.52 -0.27
N LEU A 127 9.65 1.99 0.88
CA LEU A 127 8.79 1.69 2.02
C LEU A 127 8.28 2.98 2.67
N PHE A 128 9.16 4.00 2.84
CA PHE A 128 8.78 5.27 3.42
C PHE A 128 7.60 5.92 2.68
N PHE A 129 7.65 5.98 1.35
CA PHE A 129 6.64 6.64 0.53
C PHE A 129 5.28 5.94 0.66
N TYR A 130 5.23 4.63 0.42
CA TYR A 130 3.96 3.90 0.42
C TYR A 130 3.40 3.64 1.82
N ASP A 131 4.21 3.63 2.88
CA ASP A 131 3.73 3.57 4.25
C ASP A 131 2.89 4.82 4.64
N ARG A 132 2.99 5.90 3.87
CA ARG A 132 2.31 7.17 4.13
C ARG A 132 1.05 7.39 3.28
N PHE A 133 0.62 6.40 2.51
CA PHE A 133 -0.63 6.42 1.75
C PHE A 133 -1.61 5.37 2.26
N ALA A 134 -2.90 5.72 2.29
CA ALA A 134 -3.96 4.80 2.72
C ALA A 134 -4.30 3.80 1.61
N VAL A 135 -3.33 2.93 1.28
CA VAL A 135 -3.41 1.90 0.25
C VAL A 135 -3.01 0.53 0.80
N MET A 136 -3.41 -0.53 0.11
CA MET A 136 -3.26 -1.91 0.61
C MET A 136 -1.82 -2.43 0.57
N GLU A 137 -0.90 -1.76 -0.11
CA GLU A 137 0.45 -2.22 -0.41
C GLU A 137 1.32 -2.44 0.84
N SER A 138 1.29 -1.51 1.80
CA SER A 138 2.03 -1.67 3.07
C SER A 138 1.48 -2.83 3.90
N MET A 139 0.15 -3.03 3.89
CA MET A 139 -0.47 -4.18 4.55
C MET A 139 -0.08 -5.50 3.88
N LEU A 140 -0.08 -5.57 2.56
CA LEU A 140 0.37 -6.74 1.81
C LEU A 140 1.86 -7.05 2.07
N THR A 141 2.69 -6.02 2.15
CA THR A 141 4.12 -6.16 2.45
C THR A 141 4.34 -6.72 3.85
N ALA A 142 3.61 -6.21 4.85
CA ALA A 142 3.66 -6.73 6.22
C ALA A 142 3.25 -8.20 6.26
N VAL A 143 2.11 -8.54 5.68
CA VAL A 143 1.65 -9.94 5.67
C VAL A 143 2.63 -10.85 4.92
N GLY A 144 3.19 -10.40 3.78
CA GLY A 144 4.17 -11.16 3.00
C GLY A 144 5.41 -11.52 3.81
N ILE A 145 6.03 -10.56 4.50
CA ILE A 145 7.23 -10.84 5.32
C ILE A 145 6.91 -11.71 6.55
N TRP A 146 5.71 -11.58 7.15
CA TRP A 146 5.31 -12.45 8.25
C TRP A 146 4.96 -13.86 7.79
N LEU A 147 4.36 -14.04 6.60
CA LEU A 147 4.19 -15.36 5.98
C LEU A 147 5.56 -16.06 5.78
N PHE A 148 6.56 -15.33 5.29
CA PHE A 148 7.93 -15.83 5.18
C PHE A 148 8.47 -16.29 6.53
N ASN A 149 8.39 -15.45 7.56
CA ASN A 149 8.93 -15.73 8.90
C ASN A 149 8.26 -16.93 9.55
N ILE A 150 6.92 -16.99 9.52
CA ILE A 150 6.17 -18.05 10.17
C ILE A 150 6.31 -19.37 9.40
N SER A 151 6.41 -19.32 8.05
CA SER A 151 6.72 -20.50 7.23
C SER A 151 8.08 -21.08 7.58
N TYR A 152 9.09 -20.21 7.78
CA TYR A 152 10.41 -20.64 8.27
C TYR A 152 10.30 -21.35 9.62
N LEU A 153 9.56 -20.77 10.58
CA LEU A 153 9.34 -21.36 11.90
C LEU A 153 8.58 -22.69 11.82
N LEU A 154 7.52 -22.77 11.01
CA LEU A 154 6.77 -24.02 10.82
C LEU A 154 7.65 -25.10 10.27
N ALA A 155 8.46 -24.77 9.27
CA ALA A 155 9.41 -25.69 8.68
C ALA A 155 10.40 -26.25 9.70
N LYS A 156 10.86 -25.46 10.64
CA LYS A 156 11.82 -25.87 11.69
C LYS A 156 11.14 -26.59 12.86
N SER A 157 10.02 -26.10 13.35
CA SER A 157 9.39 -26.59 14.58
C SER A 157 8.42 -27.75 14.37
N LYS A 158 7.72 -27.76 13.24
CA LYS A 158 6.62 -28.70 12.94
C LYS A 158 5.59 -28.77 14.09
N ARG A 159 5.17 -27.58 14.59
CA ARG A 159 4.22 -27.43 15.71
C ARG A 159 2.88 -26.94 15.21
N LEU A 160 1.81 -27.42 15.87
CA LEU A 160 0.44 -27.08 15.52
C LEU A 160 0.12 -25.60 15.78
N ASP A 161 0.58 -25.04 16.89
CA ASP A 161 0.36 -23.62 17.23
C ASP A 161 0.96 -22.68 16.16
N VAL A 162 2.15 -23.02 15.61
CA VAL A 162 2.73 -22.27 14.49
C VAL A 162 1.90 -22.42 13.22
N ALA A 163 1.39 -23.62 12.96
CA ALA A 163 0.53 -23.86 11.80
C ALA A 163 -0.79 -23.06 11.90
N LEU A 164 -1.38 -22.97 13.10
CA LEU A 164 -2.57 -22.16 13.34
C LEU A 164 -2.28 -20.67 13.08
N ILE A 165 -1.20 -20.12 13.66
CA ILE A 165 -0.79 -18.72 13.43
C ILE A 165 -0.55 -18.47 11.93
N LEU A 166 0.13 -19.39 11.24
CA LEU A 166 0.37 -19.28 9.81
C LEU A 166 -0.93 -19.32 9.00
N GLY A 167 -1.87 -20.20 9.36
CA GLY A 167 -3.19 -20.30 8.73
C GLY A 167 -4.01 -19.02 8.89
N PHE A 168 -4.05 -18.43 10.10
CA PHE A 168 -4.67 -17.12 10.32
C PHE A 168 -4.00 -16.03 9.49
N THR A 169 -2.67 -15.98 9.49
CA THR A 169 -1.93 -14.97 8.70
C THR A 169 -2.20 -15.12 7.20
N ALA A 170 -2.26 -16.35 6.68
CA ALA A 170 -2.60 -16.64 5.29
C ALA A 170 -4.06 -16.29 4.96
N GLY A 171 -4.99 -16.56 5.88
CA GLY A 171 -6.39 -16.16 5.74
C GLY A 171 -6.56 -14.64 5.68
N PHE A 172 -5.92 -13.91 6.57
CA PHE A 172 -5.91 -12.44 6.50
C PHE A 172 -5.24 -11.94 5.22
N ALA A 173 -4.19 -12.61 4.72
CA ALA A 173 -3.57 -12.26 3.45
C ALA A 173 -4.56 -12.30 2.27
N PHE A 174 -5.44 -13.29 2.21
CA PHE A 174 -6.52 -13.36 1.22
C PHE A 174 -7.48 -12.17 1.33
N LEU A 175 -7.71 -11.64 2.53
CA LEU A 175 -8.59 -10.49 2.76
C LEU A 175 -7.90 -9.14 2.49
N VAL A 176 -6.57 -9.11 2.25
CA VAL A 176 -5.82 -7.88 1.89
C VAL A 176 -5.90 -7.62 0.40
N LYS A 177 -5.44 -8.57 -0.43
CA LYS A 177 -5.32 -8.39 -1.88
C LYS A 177 -5.13 -9.73 -2.58
N SER A 178 -5.68 -9.87 -3.80
CA SER A 178 -5.56 -11.10 -4.60
C SER A 178 -4.12 -11.54 -4.83
N SER A 179 -3.17 -10.61 -4.96
CA SER A 179 -1.74 -10.91 -5.13
C SER A 179 -1.09 -11.61 -3.93
N ALA A 180 -1.72 -11.62 -2.75
CA ALA A 180 -1.25 -12.36 -1.59
C ALA A 180 -1.21 -13.88 -1.84
N GLN A 181 -2.02 -14.39 -2.78
CA GLN A 181 -2.04 -15.81 -3.16
C GLN A 181 -0.65 -16.34 -3.51
N VAL A 182 0.18 -15.53 -4.16
CA VAL A 182 1.55 -15.93 -4.53
C VAL A 182 2.37 -16.29 -3.28
N PHE A 183 2.29 -15.48 -2.23
CA PHE A 183 3.01 -15.75 -0.96
C PHE A 183 2.46 -16.97 -0.24
N ILE A 184 1.15 -17.19 -0.28
CA ILE A 184 0.50 -18.35 0.34
C ILE A 184 0.97 -19.65 -0.34
N LEU A 185 1.11 -19.64 -1.66
CA LEU A 185 1.65 -20.77 -2.43
C LEU A 185 3.13 -21.05 -2.11
N LEU A 186 3.89 -20.06 -1.62
CA LEU A 186 5.31 -20.24 -1.25
C LEU A 186 5.52 -20.83 0.15
N ILE A 187 4.48 -20.99 0.96
CA ILE A 187 4.60 -21.55 2.33
C ILE A 187 5.39 -22.87 2.37
N PRO A 188 5.17 -23.85 1.48
CA PRO A 188 5.92 -25.11 1.49
C PRO A 188 7.41 -24.96 1.17
N ALA A 189 7.80 -23.90 0.45
CA ALA A 189 9.18 -23.69 0.01
C ALA A 189 10.18 -23.67 1.19
N ALA A 190 9.76 -23.12 2.34
CA ALA A 190 10.60 -23.10 3.53
C ALA A 190 10.99 -24.52 4.00
N TYR A 191 10.06 -25.48 3.94
CA TYR A 191 10.35 -26.86 4.31
C TYR A 191 11.23 -27.57 3.26
N LEU A 192 11.01 -27.31 2.00
CA LEU A 192 11.75 -27.95 0.91
C LEU A 192 13.19 -27.45 0.80
N LEU A 193 13.43 -26.16 1.03
CA LEU A 193 14.70 -25.50 0.75
C LEU A 193 15.66 -25.47 1.94
N LEU A 194 15.17 -25.40 3.18
CA LEU A 194 16.05 -25.39 4.34
C LEU A 194 16.69 -26.78 4.57
N ARG A 195 18.00 -26.92 4.43
CA ARG A 195 18.73 -28.22 4.44
C ARG A 195 19.49 -28.51 5.73
N GLU A 196 19.32 -27.73 6.78
CA GLU A 196 20.15 -27.79 8.00
C GLU A 196 20.06 -29.12 8.76
N ASP A 197 19.06 -30.00 8.49
CA ASP A 197 18.90 -31.29 9.17
C ASP A 197 18.48 -32.39 8.18
N LYS A 198 19.38 -33.37 7.94
CA LYS A 198 19.07 -34.53 7.08
C LYS A 198 17.95 -35.43 7.63
N SER A 199 17.74 -35.46 8.97
CA SER A 199 16.66 -36.22 9.61
C SER A 199 15.27 -35.65 9.27
N ARG A 200 15.19 -34.49 8.72
CA ARG A 200 13.96 -33.77 8.37
C ARG A 200 13.14 -34.47 7.29
N PHE A 201 13.77 -35.11 6.32
CA PHE A 201 13.11 -35.82 5.21
C PHE A 201 12.74 -37.25 5.53
N THR A 202 12.63 -37.63 6.82
CA THR A 202 12.02 -38.91 7.19
C THR A 202 10.53 -38.90 6.83
N ARG A 203 10.00 -40.06 6.45
CA ARG A 203 8.56 -40.26 6.14
C ARG A 203 7.66 -39.66 7.22
N LYS A 204 8.00 -39.89 8.50
CA LYS A 204 7.25 -39.36 9.65
C LYS A 204 7.21 -37.82 9.67
N ASN A 205 8.34 -37.15 9.44
CA ASN A 205 8.44 -35.71 9.45
C ASN A 205 7.74 -35.06 8.25
N ILE A 206 7.82 -35.70 7.08
CA ILE A 206 7.11 -35.27 5.86
C ILE A 206 5.60 -35.34 6.09
N LEU A 207 5.09 -36.49 6.56
CA LEU A 207 3.65 -36.66 6.82
C LEU A 207 3.15 -35.68 7.88
N LYS A 208 3.93 -35.47 8.96
CA LYS A 208 3.59 -34.46 9.97
C LYS A 208 3.51 -33.07 9.38
N TYR A 209 4.47 -32.67 8.52
CA TYR A 209 4.47 -31.34 7.89
C TYR A 209 3.30 -31.20 6.93
N LEU A 210 2.98 -32.22 6.12
CA LEU A 210 1.82 -32.21 5.22
C LEU A 210 0.51 -32.07 6.00
N ALA A 211 0.35 -32.78 7.12
CA ALA A 211 -0.82 -32.64 7.99
C ALA A 211 -0.96 -31.20 8.54
N LEU A 212 0.17 -30.57 8.91
CA LEU A 212 0.17 -29.17 9.34
C LEU A 212 -0.15 -28.20 8.19
N LEU A 213 0.31 -28.46 6.96
CA LEU A 213 -0.07 -27.67 5.79
C LEU A 213 -1.58 -27.77 5.51
N ILE A 214 -2.19 -28.94 5.68
CA ILE A 214 -3.65 -29.08 5.56
C ILE A 214 -4.36 -28.14 6.55
N VAL A 215 -3.89 -28.09 7.82
CA VAL A 215 -4.44 -27.17 8.82
C VAL A 215 -4.26 -25.72 8.39
N VAL A 216 -3.07 -25.35 7.90
CA VAL A 216 -2.78 -23.99 7.42
C VAL A 216 -3.75 -23.57 6.30
N TYR A 217 -3.85 -24.39 5.25
CA TYR A 217 -4.68 -24.05 4.09
C TYR A 217 -6.18 -24.13 4.39
N ALA A 218 -6.61 -25.11 5.20
CA ALA A 218 -8.01 -25.21 5.63
C ALA A 218 -8.45 -23.96 6.41
N LEU A 219 -7.60 -23.50 7.35
CA LEU A 219 -7.89 -22.30 8.12
C LEU A 219 -7.83 -21.03 7.26
N ALA A 220 -6.83 -20.95 6.37
CA ALA A 220 -6.73 -19.82 5.44
C ALA A 220 -7.96 -19.72 4.52
N GLU A 221 -8.41 -20.84 3.99
CA GLU A 221 -9.61 -20.89 3.12
C GLU A 221 -10.90 -20.63 3.92
N LEU A 222 -11.00 -21.10 5.16
CA LEU A 222 -12.12 -20.78 6.04
C LEU A 222 -12.27 -19.26 6.20
N ILE A 223 -11.18 -18.55 6.44
CA ILE A 223 -11.18 -17.08 6.58
C ILE A 223 -11.46 -16.43 5.23
N ASN A 224 -10.86 -16.91 4.13
CA ASN A 224 -11.14 -16.41 2.78
C ASN A 224 -12.65 -16.47 2.44
N ASN A 225 -13.33 -17.55 2.87
CA ASN A 225 -14.75 -17.75 2.63
C ASN A 225 -15.66 -16.77 3.38
N ILE A 226 -15.16 -15.97 4.33
CA ILE A 226 -15.91 -14.86 4.94
C ILE A 226 -16.42 -13.87 3.87
N GLN A 227 -15.67 -13.69 2.78
CA GLN A 227 -16.06 -12.82 1.67
C GLN A 227 -17.32 -13.29 0.94
N ARG A 228 -17.69 -14.58 1.06
CA ARG A 228 -18.95 -15.16 0.50
C ARG A 228 -20.21 -14.69 1.24
N LEU A 229 -20.07 -14.06 2.40
CA LEU A 229 -21.18 -13.39 3.07
C LEU A 229 -21.68 -12.16 2.30
N SER A 230 -20.88 -11.67 1.35
CA SER A 230 -21.27 -10.60 0.45
C SER A 230 -21.71 -11.13 -0.92
N PRO A 231 -22.81 -10.59 -1.48
CA PRO A 231 -23.22 -10.94 -2.85
C PRO A 231 -22.21 -10.47 -3.92
N TRP A 232 -21.25 -9.62 -3.57
CA TRP A 232 -20.30 -9.00 -4.48
C TRP A 232 -18.96 -9.73 -4.60
N MET A 233 -18.76 -10.89 -3.97
CA MET A 233 -17.48 -11.61 -4.02
C MET A 233 -17.01 -11.91 -5.47
N TYR A 234 -17.93 -12.19 -6.39
CA TYR A 234 -17.62 -12.46 -7.79
C TYR A 234 -16.91 -11.28 -8.48
N MET A 235 -17.12 -10.07 -8.01
CA MET A 235 -16.49 -8.87 -8.54
C MET A 235 -14.95 -8.89 -8.42
N ILE A 236 -14.40 -9.64 -7.45
CA ILE A 236 -12.94 -9.82 -7.33
C ILE A 236 -12.38 -10.41 -8.63
N THR A 237 -12.97 -11.49 -9.12
CA THR A 237 -12.51 -12.14 -10.37
C THR A 237 -12.75 -11.24 -11.58
N ARG A 238 -13.92 -10.63 -11.68
CA ARG A 238 -14.25 -9.70 -12.77
C ARG A 238 -13.27 -8.54 -12.82
N LYS A 239 -13.03 -7.87 -11.69
CA LYS A 239 -12.16 -6.70 -11.61
C LYS A 239 -10.68 -7.06 -11.83
N ASN A 240 -10.24 -8.22 -11.33
CA ASN A 240 -8.88 -8.69 -11.60
C ASN A 240 -8.61 -8.84 -13.10
N GLY A 241 -9.62 -9.19 -13.93
CA GLY A 241 -9.49 -9.26 -15.38
C GLY A 241 -9.13 -7.94 -16.06
N ASP A 242 -9.42 -6.79 -15.43
CA ASP A 242 -9.02 -5.47 -15.94
C ASP A 242 -7.51 -5.20 -15.75
N PHE A 243 -6.86 -5.89 -14.80
CA PHE A 243 -5.49 -5.63 -14.38
C PHE A 243 -4.51 -6.73 -14.76
N VAL A 244 -4.98 -7.98 -14.87
CA VAL A 244 -4.10 -9.12 -15.07
C VAL A 244 -4.69 -10.11 -16.08
N ILE A 245 -3.79 -10.76 -16.83
CA ILE A 245 -4.14 -11.87 -17.73
C ILE A 245 -3.29 -13.11 -17.39
N SER A 246 -3.65 -14.25 -17.98
CA SER A 246 -2.87 -15.46 -17.78
C SER A 246 -1.44 -15.31 -18.32
N PRO A 247 -0.42 -15.93 -17.70
CA PRO A 247 0.97 -15.88 -18.20
C PRO A 247 1.07 -16.41 -19.66
N LEU A 248 0.25 -17.40 -20.02
CA LEU A 248 0.24 -17.97 -21.35
C LEU A 248 -0.30 -16.96 -22.38
N THR A 249 -1.39 -16.27 -22.06
CA THR A 249 -1.95 -15.19 -22.90
C THR A 249 -0.96 -14.04 -23.03
N MET A 250 -0.31 -13.64 -21.92
CA MET A 250 0.72 -12.60 -21.94
C MET A 250 1.88 -12.97 -22.87
N LEU A 251 2.34 -14.23 -22.82
CA LEU A 251 3.44 -14.71 -23.66
C LEU A 251 3.05 -14.79 -25.14
N LYS A 252 1.81 -15.19 -25.45
CA LYS A 252 1.34 -15.31 -26.82
C LYS A 252 1.02 -13.97 -27.46
N ASP A 253 0.24 -13.14 -26.76
CA ASP A 253 -0.39 -11.96 -27.36
C ASP A 253 0.39 -10.67 -27.07
N HIS A 254 1.15 -10.65 -25.95
CA HIS A 254 1.86 -9.44 -25.48
C HIS A 254 3.29 -9.71 -24.99
N PRO A 255 4.13 -10.48 -25.70
CA PRO A 255 5.46 -10.88 -25.21
C PRO A 255 6.37 -9.68 -24.89
N TYR A 256 6.24 -8.57 -25.63
CA TYR A 256 6.99 -7.34 -25.40
C TYR A 256 6.69 -6.72 -24.02
N ARG A 257 5.46 -6.89 -23.48
CA ARG A 257 5.09 -6.39 -22.16
C ARG A 257 5.84 -7.08 -21.03
N ILE A 258 6.18 -8.35 -21.19
CA ILE A 258 6.98 -9.08 -20.19
C ILE A 258 8.34 -8.38 -20.03
N TRP A 259 8.98 -8.07 -21.15
CA TRP A 259 10.25 -7.34 -21.15
C TRP A 259 10.09 -5.92 -20.62
N GLN A 260 9.04 -5.22 -21.02
CA GLN A 260 8.74 -3.87 -20.54
C GLN A 260 8.50 -3.85 -19.03
N ASN A 261 7.63 -4.74 -18.50
CA ASN A 261 7.37 -4.88 -17.07
C ASN A 261 8.66 -5.21 -16.30
N PHE A 262 9.53 -6.07 -16.84
CA PHE A 262 10.81 -6.37 -16.24
C PHE A 262 11.72 -5.14 -16.20
N ALA A 263 11.88 -4.43 -17.31
CA ALA A 263 12.73 -3.24 -17.41
C ALA A 263 12.22 -2.12 -16.48
N ASP A 264 10.91 -1.92 -16.45
CA ASP A 264 10.28 -0.96 -15.55
C ASP A 264 10.49 -1.34 -14.07
N SER A 265 10.39 -2.63 -13.72
CA SER A 265 10.71 -3.11 -12.37
C SER A 265 12.13 -2.72 -11.96
N GLN A 266 13.14 -2.96 -12.85
CA GLN A 266 14.52 -2.61 -12.55
C GLN A 266 14.70 -1.09 -12.39
N ARG A 267 14.11 -0.31 -13.30
CA ARG A 267 14.17 1.16 -13.28
C ARG A 267 13.57 1.71 -11.98
N TRP A 268 12.40 1.21 -11.57
CA TRP A 268 11.71 1.66 -10.35
C TRP A 268 12.45 1.22 -9.07
N LEU A 269 12.95 -0.02 -9.04
CA LEU A 269 13.76 -0.50 -7.92
C LEU A 269 15.06 0.32 -7.77
N ILE A 270 15.77 0.60 -8.87
CA ILE A 270 16.97 1.44 -8.82
C ILE A 270 16.64 2.85 -8.32
N SER A 271 15.56 3.45 -8.78
CA SER A 271 15.18 4.82 -8.41
C SER A 271 14.83 4.94 -6.92
N TYR A 272 14.03 4.02 -6.37
CA TYR A 272 13.57 4.10 -4.98
C TYR A 272 14.47 3.41 -3.95
N LEU A 273 15.27 2.42 -4.34
CA LEU A 273 16.32 1.89 -3.47
C LEU A 273 17.59 2.75 -3.50
N THR A 274 17.76 3.56 -4.53
CA THR A 274 19.01 4.19 -4.96
C THR A 274 19.99 3.21 -5.61
N LEU A 275 20.74 3.66 -6.60
CA LEU A 275 21.72 2.81 -7.29
C LEU A 275 22.72 2.15 -6.31
N PRO A 276 23.31 2.86 -5.33
CA PRO A 276 24.22 2.23 -4.37
C PRO A 276 23.57 1.09 -3.58
N LEU A 277 22.36 1.29 -3.02
CA LEU A 277 21.68 0.24 -2.26
C LEU A 277 21.27 -0.93 -3.17
N TYR A 278 20.83 -0.65 -4.41
CA TYR A 278 20.51 -1.68 -5.40
C TYR A 278 21.74 -2.56 -5.73
N LEU A 279 22.89 -1.96 -5.96
CA LEU A 279 24.16 -2.69 -6.16
C LEU A 279 24.55 -3.50 -4.91
N PHE A 280 24.26 -2.97 -3.71
CA PHE A 280 24.43 -3.70 -2.45
C PHE A 280 23.53 -4.93 -2.38
N THR A 281 22.32 -4.90 -2.94
CA THR A 281 21.46 -6.10 -2.98
C THR A 281 22.08 -7.17 -3.86
N ILE A 282 22.63 -6.82 -5.02
CA ILE A 282 23.27 -7.76 -5.94
C ILE A 282 24.52 -8.38 -5.29
N PHE A 283 25.40 -7.55 -4.73
CA PHE A 283 26.61 -8.03 -4.07
C PHE A 283 26.29 -8.86 -2.81
N GLY A 284 25.27 -8.46 -2.07
CA GLY A 284 24.77 -9.21 -0.91
C GLY A 284 24.18 -10.56 -1.30
N ALA A 285 23.42 -10.64 -2.40
CA ALA A 285 22.91 -11.88 -2.96
C ALA A 285 24.06 -12.84 -3.33
N TYR A 286 25.10 -12.32 -4.01
CA TYR A 286 26.33 -13.09 -4.29
C TYR A 286 27.00 -13.60 -3.02
N LYS A 287 27.13 -12.78 -1.97
CA LYS A 287 27.68 -13.26 -0.68
C LYS A 287 26.79 -14.28 0.01
N MET A 288 25.46 -14.07 -0.04
CA MET A 288 24.50 -14.97 0.58
C MET A 288 24.43 -16.32 -0.15
N SER A 289 24.74 -16.38 -1.45
CA SER A 289 24.74 -17.64 -2.23
C SER A 289 25.70 -18.70 -1.69
N LYS A 290 26.66 -18.30 -0.86
CA LYS A 290 27.54 -19.22 -0.13
C LYS A 290 26.79 -20.02 0.97
N VAL A 291 25.59 -19.57 1.36
CA VAL A 291 24.67 -20.25 2.28
C VAL A 291 23.44 -20.65 1.49
N VAL A 292 23.59 -21.70 0.68
CA VAL A 292 22.70 -22.09 -0.43
C VAL A 292 21.23 -22.18 -0.04
N ASP A 293 20.91 -22.82 1.09
CA ASP A 293 19.54 -23.03 1.55
C ASP A 293 18.81 -21.70 1.85
N LYS A 294 19.48 -20.78 2.52
CA LYS A 294 18.94 -19.46 2.87
C LYS A 294 18.85 -18.55 1.65
N PHE A 295 19.86 -18.61 0.79
CA PHE A 295 19.85 -17.90 -0.49
C PHE A 295 18.68 -18.35 -1.36
N LEU A 296 18.49 -19.67 -1.55
CA LEU A 296 17.38 -20.20 -2.35
C LEU A 296 16.02 -19.80 -1.74
N LEU A 297 15.90 -19.87 -0.42
CA LEU A 297 14.66 -19.48 0.25
C LEU A 297 14.29 -18.02 -0.02
N VAL A 298 15.22 -17.09 0.21
CA VAL A 298 14.97 -15.66 -0.05
C VAL A 298 14.74 -15.41 -1.55
N SER A 299 15.49 -16.11 -2.42
CA SER A 299 15.34 -16.01 -3.87
C SER A 299 13.95 -16.42 -4.36
N VAL A 300 13.41 -17.51 -3.86
CA VAL A 300 12.06 -17.98 -4.21
C VAL A 300 11.01 -16.93 -3.81
N TRP A 301 11.12 -16.35 -2.60
CA TRP A 301 10.22 -15.34 -2.10
C TRP A 301 10.38 -13.95 -2.75
N PHE A 302 11.49 -13.72 -3.44
CA PHE A 302 11.71 -12.52 -4.25
C PHE A 302 11.30 -12.74 -5.72
N TRP A 303 11.87 -13.78 -6.37
CA TRP A 303 11.74 -13.96 -7.81
C TRP A 303 10.37 -14.46 -8.24
N ILE A 304 9.73 -15.37 -7.48
CA ILE A 304 8.42 -15.90 -7.88
C ILE A 304 7.35 -14.81 -7.88
N PRO A 305 7.20 -13.97 -6.82
CA PRO A 305 6.26 -12.86 -6.87
C PRO A 305 6.59 -11.84 -7.97
N LEU A 306 7.87 -11.54 -8.20
CA LEU A 306 8.27 -10.65 -9.29
C LEU A 306 7.91 -11.23 -10.65
N PHE A 307 8.23 -12.52 -10.91
CA PHE A 307 7.86 -13.18 -12.17
C PHE A 307 6.34 -13.26 -12.35
N ALA A 308 5.60 -13.55 -11.31
CA ALA A 308 4.14 -13.51 -11.37
C ALA A 308 3.64 -12.14 -11.84
N LEU A 309 4.16 -11.04 -11.27
CA LEU A 309 3.80 -9.69 -11.68
C LEU A 309 4.15 -9.40 -13.14
N ILE A 310 5.41 -9.59 -13.55
CA ILE A 310 5.85 -9.22 -14.90
C ILE A 310 5.17 -10.04 -15.99
N THR A 311 4.73 -11.27 -15.68
CA THR A 311 4.09 -12.17 -16.64
C THR A 311 2.57 -12.09 -16.66
N THR A 312 1.94 -11.36 -15.73
CA THR A 312 0.48 -11.26 -15.67
C THR A 312 -0.07 -9.84 -15.72
N ALA A 313 0.72 -8.83 -15.35
CA ALA A 313 0.21 -7.47 -15.21
C ALA A 313 0.00 -6.77 -16.55
N LEU A 314 -1.25 -6.41 -16.85
CA LEU A 314 -1.63 -5.48 -17.92
C LEU A 314 -1.44 -4.04 -17.49
N LEU A 315 -1.89 -3.70 -16.29
CA LEU A 315 -1.62 -2.42 -15.64
C LEU A 315 -0.53 -2.62 -14.62
N TYR A 316 0.66 -2.06 -14.89
CA TYR A 316 1.83 -2.21 -14.04
C TYR A 316 2.21 -0.87 -13.41
N ARG A 317 2.37 -0.86 -12.07
CA ARG A 317 2.68 0.36 -11.30
C ARG A 317 3.75 0.07 -10.25
N PRO A 318 4.59 1.06 -9.88
CA PRO A 318 5.68 0.87 -8.92
C PRO A 318 5.23 0.30 -7.57
N ARG A 319 4.07 0.72 -7.08
CA ARG A 319 3.48 0.23 -5.82
C ARG A 319 3.33 -1.29 -5.75
N TYR A 320 3.19 -1.95 -6.89
CA TYR A 320 3.08 -3.41 -6.93
C TYR A 320 4.39 -4.14 -6.67
N LEU A 321 5.51 -3.41 -6.56
CA LEU A 321 6.82 -3.97 -6.17
C LEU A 321 7.12 -3.84 -4.68
N VAL A 322 6.34 -3.06 -3.91
CA VAL A 322 6.65 -2.75 -2.50
C VAL A 322 6.82 -4.03 -1.69
N PHE A 323 5.99 -5.04 -1.91
CA PHE A 323 5.99 -6.28 -1.14
C PHE A 323 7.20 -7.21 -1.41
N ILE A 324 7.98 -6.99 -2.48
CA ILE A 324 9.23 -7.73 -2.71
C ILE A 324 10.47 -7.02 -2.16
N VAL A 325 10.36 -5.74 -1.83
CA VAL A 325 11.48 -4.93 -1.30
C VAL A 325 12.11 -5.54 -0.05
N PRO A 326 11.35 -6.08 0.93
CA PRO A 326 11.93 -6.72 2.11
C PRO A 326 12.99 -7.78 1.77
N TYR A 327 12.77 -8.59 0.75
CA TYR A 327 13.70 -9.65 0.35
C TYR A 327 14.99 -9.11 -0.28
N LEU A 328 14.91 -8.00 -1.03
CA LEU A 328 16.08 -7.28 -1.52
C LEU A 328 16.91 -6.71 -0.36
N LEU A 329 16.25 -6.14 0.65
CA LEU A 329 16.94 -5.62 1.83
C LEU A 329 17.61 -6.73 2.64
N LEU A 330 17.05 -7.93 2.69
CA LEU A 330 17.71 -9.10 3.30
C LEU A 330 19.01 -9.44 2.55
N TYR A 331 19.02 -9.45 1.23
CA TYR A 331 20.26 -9.62 0.47
C TYR A 331 21.28 -8.53 0.81
N ALA A 332 20.87 -7.26 0.80
CA ALA A 332 21.76 -6.13 1.06
C ALA A 332 22.49 -6.27 2.41
N THR A 333 21.87 -6.88 3.42
CA THR A 333 22.53 -7.07 4.75
C THR A 333 23.81 -7.87 4.67
N PHE A 334 23.95 -8.80 3.72
CA PHE A 334 25.16 -9.62 3.53
C PHE A 334 26.30 -8.86 2.86
N ALA A 335 26.04 -7.74 2.21
CA ALA A 335 27.06 -6.88 1.63
C ALA A 335 27.87 -6.12 2.69
N PHE A 336 27.27 -5.89 3.86
CA PHE A 336 27.89 -5.05 4.90
C PHE A 336 29.12 -5.70 5.55
N PRO A 337 30.15 -4.88 5.91
CA PRO A 337 31.35 -5.37 6.57
C PRO A 337 31.08 -5.78 8.02
N ALA A 338 31.93 -6.67 8.53
CA ALA A 338 31.84 -7.14 9.93
C ALA A 338 32.16 -6.02 10.95
N LYS A 339 33.12 -5.12 10.64
CA LYS A 339 33.57 -4.04 11.51
C LYS A 339 32.48 -2.97 11.65
N THR A 340 32.07 -2.66 12.89
CA THR A 340 30.98 -1.73 13.20
C THR A 340 31.21 -0.33 12.63
N LYS A 341 32.44 0.22 12.74
CA LYS A 341 32.80 1.55 12.20
C LYS A 341 32.51 1.65 10.70
N HIS A 342 32.97 0.67 9.90
CA HIS A 342 32.76 0.67 8.46
C HIS A 342 31.28 0.49 8.09
N ARG A 343 30.54 -0.31 8.88
CA ARG A 343 29.10 -0.50 8.71
C ARG A 343 28.33 0.80 8.93
N LEU A 344 28.63 1.52 10.01
CA LEU A 344 28.01 2.82 10.30
C LEU A 344 28.31 3.83 9.20
N MET A 345 29.58 3.93 8.77
CA MET A 345 29.97 4.80 7.67
C MET A 345 29.17 4.48 6.38
N MET A 346 29.02 3.21 6.04
CA MET A 346 28.24 2.81 4.87
C MET A 346 26.75 3.15 5.02
N LEU A 347 26.16 2.90 6.19
CA LEU A 347 24.77 3.29 6.47
C LEU A 347 24.57 4.79 6.35
N THR A 348 25.51 5.61 6.88
CA THR A 348 25.45 7.06 6.74
C THR A 348 25.46 7.49 5.27
N VAL A 349 26.37 6.95 4.47
CA VAL A 349 26.44 7.26 3.03
C VAL A 349 25.15 6.85 2.30
N LEU A 350 24.67 5.64 2.56
CA LEU A 350 23.41 5.15 1.96
C LEU A 350 22.18 5.93 2.40
N SER A 351 22.23 6.65 3.54
CA SER A 351 21.11 7.43 4.06
C SER A 351 21.00 8.83 3.43
N ILE A 352 22.02 9.37 2.78
CA ILE A 352 22.05 10.77 2.31
C ILE A 352 20.89 11.07 1.37
N TRP A 353 20.71 10.28 0.32
CA TRP A 353 19.63 10.51 -0.65
C TRP A 353 18.24 10.18 -0.06
N PRO A 354 18.04 9.06 0.69
CA PRO A 354 16.82 8.81 1.41
C PRO A 354 16.39 9.95 2.35
N LEU A 355 17.30 10.53 3.10
CA LEU A 355 17.00 11.68 3.98
C LEU A 355 16.56 12.91 3.19
N ARG A 356 17.16 13.17 2.03
CA ARG A 356 16.69 14.21 1.11
C ARG A 356 15.28 13.93 0.61
N PHE A 357 14.98 12.69 0.21
CA PHE A 357 13.64 12.29 -0.24
C PHE A 357 12.60 12.49 0.87
N ILE A 358 12.91 12.06 2.09
CA ILE A 358 12.07 12.24 3.28
C ILE A 358 11.82 13.75 3.55
N TYR A 359 12.88 14.56 3.54
CA TYR A 359 12.79 16.02 3.71
C TYR A 359 11.85 16.65 2.68
N GLN A 360 12.02 16.32 1.39
CA GLN A 360 11.18 16.86 0.32
C GLN A 360 9.71 16.45 0.47
N SER A 361 9.44 15.23 0.95
CA SER A 361 8.06 14.78 1.21
C SER A 361 7.32 15.63 2.26
N TYR A 362 8.06 16.28 3.17
CA TYR A 362 7.47 17.13 4.21
C TYR A 362 7.30 18.58 3.77
N PHE A 363 8.31 19.14 3.13
CA PHE A 363 8.42 20.58 2.93
C PHE A 363 8.17 21.03 1.49
N THR A 364 8.39 20.15 0.52
CA THR A 364 8.19 20.42 -0.92
C THR A 364 7.53 19.24 -1.64
N PRO A 365 6.34 18.79 -1.19
CA PRO A 365 5.73 17.55 -1.67
C PRO A 365 5.47 17.54 -3.18
N LEU A 366 5.15 18.70 -3.79
CA LEU A 366 4.89 18.79 -5.23
C LEU A 366 6.15 18.70 -6.10
N THR A 367 7.34 18.87 -5.52
CA THR A 367 8.63 18.80 -6.24
C THR A 367 9.46 17.58 -5.83
N MET A 368 8.82 16.60 -5.22
CA MET A 368 9.49 15.33 -4.87
C MET A 368 10.06 14.65 -6.12
N PRO A 369 11.24 14.00 -6.01
CA PRO A 369 11.84 13.27 -7.10
C PRO A 369 11.14 11.92 -7.33
N LEU A 370 9.85 11.98 -7.62
CA LEU A 370 9.05 10.80 -7.96
C LEU A 370 9.40 10.35 -9.38
N ILE A 371 9.38 9.05 -9.59
CA ILE A 371 9.44 8.48 -10.94
C ILE A 371 8.17 8.84 -11.71
N GLN A 372 8.26 8.89 -13.04
CA GLN A 372 7.14 9.30 -13.90
C GLN A 372 5.85 8.52 -13.60
N ALA A 373 5.95 7.22 -13.34
CA ALA A 373 4.79 6.37 -13.05
C ALA A 373 4.09 6.69 -11.72
N ASP A 374 4.72 7.45 -10.81
CA ASP A 374 4.16 7.89 -9.53
C ASP A 374 3.89 9.40 -9.48
N GLN A 375 4.06 10.13 -10.59
CA GLN A 375 3.67 11.53 -10.64
C GLN A 375 2.16 11.73 -10.38
N ASP A 376 1.34 10.72 -10.66
CA ASP A 376 -0.10 10.71 -10.38
C ASP A 376 -0.44 10.97 -8.89
N TYR A 377 0.51 10.81 -7.96
CA TYR A 377 0.31 11.16 -6.55
C TYR A 377 0.32 12.66 -6.25
N VAL A 378 0.87 13.46 -7.14
CA VAL A 378 1.02 14.92 -6.97
C VAL A 378 0.50 15.72 -8.17
N SER A 379 0.10 15.05 -9.26
CA SER A 379 -0.32 15.65 -10.52
C SER A 379 -1.49 14.91 -11.16
N GLY A 380 -2.04 15.47 -12.23
CA GLY A 380 -3.10 14.85 -13.02
C GLY A 380 -4.43 14.68 -12.26
N TRP A 381 -5.29 13.86 -12.81
CA TRP A 381 -6.65 13.63 -12.29
C TRP A 381 -6.69 12.89 -10.94
N ALA A 382 -5.66 12.12 -10.64
CA ALA A 382 -5.63 11.27 -9.46
C ALA A 382 -5.17 12.00 -8.18
N ALA A 383 -4.52 13.17 -8.31
CA ALA A 383 -4.04 13.95 -7.18
C ALA A 383 -5.10 14.96 -6.69
N GLY A 384 -5.40 14.93 -5.40
CA GLY A 384 -6.46 15.70 -4.76
C GLY A 384 -5.96 16.93 -3.99
N ASN A 385 -5.12 17.76 -4.65
CA ASN A 385 -4.70 19.04 -4.09
C ASN A 385 -5.92 19.94 -3.83
N GLY A 386 -6.06 20.47 -2.62
CA GLY A 386 -7.16 21.37 -2.27
C GLY A 386 -8.51 20.70 -1.96
N VAL A 387 -8.62 19.36 -2.04
CA VAL A 387 -9.86 18.64 -1.72
C VAL A 387 -10.32 18.93 -0.29
N LYS A 388 -9.42 18.95 0.69
CA LYS A 388 -9.76 19.26 2.08
C LYS A 388 -10.19 20.71 2.25
N GLU A 389 -9.45 21.63 1.65
CA GLU A 389 -9.71 23.08 1.73
C GLU A 389 -11.04 23.44 1.06
N ILE A 390 -11.35 22.87 -0.10
CA ILE A 390 -12.65 23.02 -0.76
C ILE A 390 -13.76 22.46 0.15
N SER A 391 -13.56 21.28 0.72
CA SER A 391 -14.53 20.68 1.64
C SER A 391 -14.78 21.53 2.88
N ASP A 392 -13.71 22.07 3.49
CA ASP A 392 -13.80 22.96 4.65
C ASP A 392 -14.55 24.26 4.32
N TRP A 393 -14.32 24.82 3.12
CA TRP A 393 -15.04 25.99 2.64
C TRP A 393 -16.53 25.69 2.44
N LEU A 394 -16.87 24.57 1.79
CA LEU A 394 -18.26 24.16 1.55
C LEU A 394 -19.02 23.95 2.85
N VAL A 395 -18.41 23.30 3.85
CA VAL A 395 -19.03 23.10 5.18
C VAL A 395 -19.32 24.43 5.87
N LYS A 396 -18.36 25.37 5.83
CA LYS A 396 -18.54 26.73 6.38
C LYS A 396 -19.64 27.47 5.63
N ARG A 397 -19.68 27.40 4.30
CA ARG A 397 -20.69 28.06 3.47
C ARG A 397 -22.10 27.53 3.76
N ALA A 398 -22.25 26.20 3.85
CA ALA A 398 -23.51 25.55 4.21
C ALA A 398 -24.06 25.97 5.58
N ALA A 399 -23.15 26.23 6.52
CA ALA A 399 -23.52 26.74 7.85
C ALA A 399 -24.03 28.18 7.80
N VAL A 400 -23.43 29.05 6.96
CA VAL A 400 -23.79 30.45 6.80
C VAL A 400 -25.10 30.62 6.04
N VAL A 401 -25.27 29.92 4.91
CA VAL A 401 -26.49 30.05 4.06
C VAL A 401 -27.72 29.47 4.75
N GLY A 402 -27.55 28.47 5.57
CA GLY A 402 -28.63 27.86 6.35
C GLY A 402 -29.56 26.92 5.58
N THR A 403 -29.52 26.94 4.24
CA THR A 403 -30.28 26.08 3.32
C THR A 403 -29.37 24.99 2.74
N ASP A 404 -29.98 24.03 2.03
CA ASP A 404 -29.24 23.01 1.29
C ASP A 404 -28.40 23.66 0.17
N LEU A 405 -27.16 23.21 0.04
CA LEU A 405 -26.26 23.58 -1.05
C LEU A 405 -26.13 22.40 -2.02
N ASP A 406 -26.43 22.68 -3.30
CA ASP A 406 -26.21 21.71 -4.37
C ASP A 406 -24.78 21.84 -4.91
N VAL A 407 -23.98 20.80 -4.71
CA VAL A 407 -22.59 20.74 -5.14
C VAL A 407 -22.41 19.61 -6.14
N TYR A 408 -22.02 19.96 -7.32
CA TYR A 408 -21.75 18.99 -8.38
C TYR A 408 -20.26 18.76 -8.54
N THR A 409 -19.88 17.56 -8.90
CA THR A 409 -18.46 17.20 -9.13
C THR A 409 -18.29 16.58 -10.51
N GLU A 410 -17.16 16.88 -11.14
CA GLU A 410 -16.68 16.11 -12.28
C GLU A 410 -16.40 14.68 -11.83
N SER A 411 -16.98 13.67 -12.48
CA SER A 411 -16.94 12.24 -12.12
C SER A 411 -17.99 11.80 -11.08
N THR A 412 -18.33 10.52 -11.15
CA THR A 412 -19.27 9.84 -10.25
C THR A 412 -18.57 8.84 -9.30
N PHE A 413 -17.28 8.60 -9.50
CA PHE A 413 -16.48 7.64 -8.74
C PHE A 413 -14.99 8.02 -8.78
N GLY A 414 -14.29 7.84 -7.69
CA GLY A 414 -12.86 8.12 -7.61
C GLY A 414 -12.52 9.27 -6.68
N LEU A 415 -11.56 10.13 -7.06
CA LEU A 415 -11.16 11.28 -6.27
C LEU A 415 -12.34 12.21 -5.99
N LEU A 416 -13.13 12.49 -6.99
CA LEU A 416 -14.41 13.17 -6.91
C LEU A 416 -15.54 12.16 -7.24
N PRO A 417 -16.62 12.09 -6.47
CA PRO A 417 -16.93 12.92 -5.29
C PRO A 417 -16.34 12.44 -3.97
N HIS A 418 -15.74 11.21 -3.90
CA HIS A 418 -15.39 10.52 -2.64
C HIS A 418 -14.45 11.34 -1.74
N GLY A 419 -13.50 12.07 -2.31
CA GLY A 419 -12.60 12.92 -1.53
C GLY A 419 -13.33 14.07 -0.82
N ILE A 420 -14.32 14.67 -1.48
CA ILE A 420 -15.16 15.73 -0.88
C ILE A 420 -16.10 15.09 0.17
N GLU A 421 -16.77 13.98 -0.17
CA GLU A 421 -17.64 13.27 0.76
C GLU A 421 -16.91 12.85 2.04
N LEU A 422 -15.65 12.42 1.93
CA LEU A 422 -14.82 12.02 3.05
C LEU A 422 -14.73 13.12 4.13
N TYR A 423 -14.61 14.38 3.72
CA TYR A 423 -14.47 15.50 4.64
C TYR A 423 -15.80 16.22 4.97
N THR A 424 -16.88 15.94 4.23
CA THR A 424 -18.13 16.71 4.39
C THR A 424 -19.27 15.91 4.99
N SER A 425 -19.39 14.61 4.70
CA SER A 425 -20.58 13.79 5.02
C SER A 425 -20.93 13.72 6.51
N GLU A 426 -19.94 13.74 7.40
CA GLU A 426 -20.17 13.73 8.85
C GLU A 426 -20.30 15.15 9.43
N ARG A 427 -19.88 16.18 8.69
CA ARG A 427 -19.79 17.55 9.17
C ARG A 427 -20.96 18.42 8.73
N SER A 428 -21.64 18.09 7.63
CA SER A 428 -22.80 18.85 7.16
C SER A 428 -23.77 17.97 6.37
N LYS A 429 -25.00 17.88 6.88
CA LYS A 429 -26.13 17.23 6.18
C LYS A 429 -26.77 18.12 5.12
N LYS A 430 -26.39 19.40 5.05
CA LYS A 430 -26.93 20.38 4.11
C LYS A 430 -26.21 20.39 2.76
N LEU A 431 -25.14 19.61 2.60
CA LEU A 431 -24.41 19.47 1.34
C LEU A 431 -24.98 18.29 0.54
N ARG A 432 -25.50 18.57 -0.64
CA ARG A 432 -25.96 17.58 -1.60
C ARG A 432 -24.91 17.43 -2.69
N LEU A 433 -24.11 16.38 -2.60
CA LEU A 433 -23.05 16.09 -3.57
C LEU A 433 -23.61 15.19 -4.68
N THR A 434 -23.42 15.60 -5.93
CA THR A 434 -23.84 14.85 -7.12
C THR A 434 -22.69 14.79 -8.11
N GLY A 435 -22.22 13.57 -8.42
CA GLY A 435 -21.22 13.34 -9.46
C GLY A 435 -21.82 13.35 -10.86
N ILE A 436 -21.12 13.94 -11.83
CA ILE A 436 -21.53 13.97 -13.23
C ILE A 436 -20.45 13.33 -14.10
N TYR A 437 -20.83 12.37 -14.93
CA TYR A 437 -19.96 11.73 -15.91
C TYR A 437 -20.78 11.18 -17.10
N PRO A 438 -20.36 11.38 -18.35
CA PRO A 438 -19.28 12.30 -18.76
C PRO A 438 -19.69 13.77 -18.60
N VAL A 439 -18.72 14.67 -18.45
CA VAL A 439 -18.92 16.11 -18.52
C VAL A 439 -18.79 16.51 -19.98
N ILE A 440 -19.90 16.80 -20.65
CA ILE A 440 -19.95 17.16 -22.07
C ILE A 440 -19.92 18.68 -22.23
N ASP A 441 -20.75 19.38 -21.46
CA ASP A 441 -20.85 20.83 -21.47
C ASP A 441 -20.32 21.45 -20.17
N ILE A 442 -19.87 22.71 -20.20
CA ILE A 442 -19.45 23.43 -19.01
C ILE A 442 -20.26 24.77 -18.92
N PRO A 443 -21.07 24.95 -17.84
CA PRO A 443 -21.42 23.92 -16.85
C PRO A 443 -22.34 22.87 -17.47
N PRO A 444 -22.32 21.63 -16.92
CA PRO A 444 -23.27 20.61 -17.35
C PRO A 444 -24.71 21.08 -17.25
N LEU A 445 -25.57 20.65 -18.18
CA LEU A 445 -26.98 21.11 -18.24
C LEU A 445 -27.69 20.95 -16.90
N ALA A 446 -27.49 19.83 -16.19
CA ALA A 446 -28.08 19.59 -14.87
C ALA A 446 -27.66 20.64 -13.83
N VAL A 447 -26.39 21.10 -13.88
CA VAL A 447 -25.87 22.15 -12.98
C VAL A 447 -26.51 23.51 -13.32
N LYS A 448 -26.62 23.81 -14.61
CA LYS A 448 -27.26 25.04 -15.07
C LYS A 448 -28.76 25.12 -14.68
N GLN A 449 -29.51 24.06 -14.96
CA GLN A 449 -30.93 24.00 -14.54
C GLN A 449 -31.07 24.15 -13.01
N LYS A 450 -30.17 23.53 -12.23
CA LYS A 450 -30.22 23.65 -10.78
C LYS A 450 -29.86 25.04 -10.28
N SER A 451 -28.98 25.78 -10.96
CA SER A 451 -28.64 27.18 -10.63
C SER A 451 -29.84 28.12 -10.86
N GLU A 452 -30.71 27.82 -11.82
CA GLU A 452 -31.97 28.57 -12.04
C GLU A 452 -32.99 28.35 -10.92
N GLU A 453 -32.99 27.16 -10.30
CA GLU A 453 -33.86 26.82 -9.15
C GLU A 453 -33.29 27.34 -7.82
N ASN A 454 -31.97 27.18 -7.60
CA ASN A 454 -31.29 27.48 -6.37
C ASN A 454 -30.21 28.54 -6.53
N LYS A 455 -30.24 29.57 -5.66
CA LYS A 455 -29.25 30.65 -5.65
C LYS A 455 -27.81 30.24 -5.31
N GLU A 456 -27.62 29.06 -4.73
CA GLU A 456 -26.31 28.56 -4.25
C GLU A 456 -26.02 27.19 -4.84
N THR A 457 -25.57 27.19 -6.09
CA THR A 457 -25.14 26.00 -6.83
C THR A 457 -23.65 26.06 -7.12
N TYR A 458 -22.92 24.97 -6.86
CA TYR A 458 -21.47 24.89 -7.02
C TYR A 458 -21.07 23.72 -7.91
N PHE A 459 -19.96 23.91 -8.64
CA PHE A 459 -19.36 22.87 -9.47
C PHE A 459 -17.85 22.73 -9.17
N ILE A 460 -17.40 21.51 -8.89
CA ILE A 460 -15.99 21.19 -8.67
C ILE A 460 -15.45 20.54 -9.94
N LEU A 461 -14.50 21.19 -10.57
CA LEU A 461 -13.85 20.73 -11.79
C LEU A 461 -12.40 20.32 -11.48
N ASN A 462 -12.05 19.10 -11.86
CA ASN A 462 -10.69 18.55 -11.71
C ASN A 462 -9.86 18.62 -13.00
N ASN A 463 -10.36 19.31 -14.04
CA ASN A 463 -9.74 19.46 -15.36
C ASN A 463 -9.35 18.12 -16.03
N THR A 464 -10.13 17.07 -15.82
CA THR A 464 -9.83 15.75 -16.39
C THR A 464 -10.41 15.58 -17.80
N GLN A 465 -11.50 16.28 -18.10
CA GLN A 465 -12.22 16.16 -19.37
C GLN A 465 -12.24 17.48 -20.15
N LEU A 466 -12.42 18.59 -19.45
CA LEU A 466 -12.55 19.91 -20.03
C LEU A 466 -11.64 20.92 -19.30
N THR A 467 -11.04 21.84 -20.05
CA THR A 467 -10.11 22.84 -19.52
C THR A 467 -10.65 24.27 -19.58
N SER A 468 -11.78 24.50 -20.24
CA SER A 468 -12.43 25.82 -20.34
C SER A 468 -13.15 26.17 -19.04
N LEU A 469 -13.20 27.47 -18.74
CA LEU A 469 -13.96 27.99 -17.60
C LEU A 469 -15.47 27.91 -17.90
N PRO A 470 -16.31 27.55 -16.89
CA PRO A 470 -17.74 27.53 -17.05
C PRO A 470 -18.26 28.98 -17.33
N PRO A 471 -19.09 29.22 -18.37
CA PRO A 471 -19.76 30.50 -18.53
C PRO A 471 -20.72 30.74 -17.35
N ASN A 472 -21.02 31.99 -17.07
CA ASN A 472 -21.86 32.45 -15.94
C ASN A 472 -21.39 31.83 -14.61
N SER A 473 -20.09 31.86 -14.35
CA SER A 473 -19.50 31.30 -13.13
C SER A 473 -18.50 32.27 -12.51
N GLU A 474 -18.29 32.07 -11.21
CA GLU A 474 -17.26 32.73 -10.41
C GLU A 474 -16.34 31.67 -9.82
N GLU A 475 -15.02 31.78 -10.03
CA GLU A 475 -14.04 30.93 -9.39
C GLU A 475 -13.89 31.31 -7.92
N ILE A 476 -14.27 30.42 -7.01
CA ILE A 476 -14.21 30.64 -5.57
C ILE A 476 -12.87 30.21 -5.01
N LEU A 477 -12.39 29.02 -5.41
CA LEU A 477 -11.13 28.44 -4.97
C LEU A 477 -10.44 27.72 -6.13
N SER A 478 -9.12 27.80 -6.15
CA SER A 478 -8.26 27.14 -7.15
C SER A 478 -7.00 26.60 -6.49
N TYR A 479 -6.69 25.34 -6.73
CA TYR A 479 -5.50 24.68 -6.18
C TYR A 479 -4.68 24.05 -7.28
N LYS A 480 -3.44 24.52 -7.43
CA LYS A 480 -2.48 24.07 -8.42
C LYS A 480 -1.89 22.72 -8.05
N LYS A 481 -1.64 21.87 -9.03
CA LYS A 481 -0.93 20.59 -8.93
C LYS A 481 0.49 20.70 -9.48
N ALA A 482 1.26 19.62 -9.38
CA ALA A 482 2.66 19.63 -9.82
C ALA A 482 2.85 19.76 -11.34
N ASP A 483 1.84 19.42 -12.14
CA ASP A 483 1.82 19.47 -13.62
C ASP A 483 1.08 20.68 -14.20
N ASP A 484 0.93 21.75 -13.43
CA ASP A 484 0.17 22.95 -13.80
C ASP A 484 -1.33 22.71 -14.06
N SER A 485 -1.87 21.52 -13.81
CA SER A 485 -3.32 21.30 -13.73
C SER A 485 -3.88 21.81 -12.40
N TYR A 486 -5.20 21.95 -12.32
CA TYR A 486 -5.88 22.54 -11.16
C TYR A 486 -7.10 21.71 -10.76
N ILE A 487 -7.43 21.76 -9.48
CA ILE A 487 -8.78 21.50 -8.97
C ILE A 487 -9.40 22.84 -8.60
N ARG A 488 -10.64 23.10 -9.03
CA ARG A 488 -11.29 24.38 -8.86
C ARG A 488 -12.73 24.23 -8.39
N LEU A 489 -13.17 25.17 -7.55
CA LEU A 489 -14.55 25.31 -7.11
C LEU A 489 -15.14 26.53 -7.76
N TYR A 490 -16.22 26.34 -8.50
CA TYR A 490 -16.99 27.41 -9.12
C TYR A 490 -18.35 27.55 -8.46
N ARG A 491 -18.81 28.81 -8.30
CA ARG A 491 -20.21 29.11 -8.11
C ARG A 491 -20.82 29.30 -9.49
N ILE A 492 -21.97 28.70 -9.75
CA ILE A 492 -22.67 28.79 -11.04
C ILE A 492 -23.90 29.69 -10.85
N PHE A 493 -24.01 30.65 -11.75
CA PHE A 493 -25.15 31.56 -11.80
C PHE A 493 -26.13 31.12 -12.89
N PRO A 494 -27.44 31.54 -12.75
CA PRO A 494 -28.46 31.25 -13.74
C PRO A 494 -28.12 31.76 -15.16
#